data_48b859ebc55f542386332fcbd3585756
#
_entry.id   48b859ebc55f542386332fcbd3585756
#
_cell.length_a   1.000
_cell.length_b   1.000
_cell.length_c   1.000
_cell.angle_alpha   90.00
_cell.angle_beta   90.00
_cell.angle_gamma   90.00
#
_symmetry.space_group_name_H-M   'P 1'
#
loop_
_entity.id
_entity.type
_entity.pdbx_description
1 polymer ?
#
loop_
_entity_poly.entity_id
_entity_poly.type
_entity_poly.pdbx_seq_one_letter_code
_entity_poly.pdbx_strand_id
1 'polypeptide(L)'
;RQHSGQGQHLDVSMTDCVFSLNAMAGAGYLACGVEPGMEQQVLNGGSFYDYYRTRDGRWLSVGSLEPMFMQRLCQALGRPELAAQGLSPLPEQQQVLKLALQVEFEKHDFAELCRMFEGIDACVEPVLSLAEALEHPQLQVRQLVSQVPREDGSRQAQIACPLKFSAGLPEPRHVGARLGAHTVQVLAELGYEPERIEALRRNGVIA
;
A
#
# COMPACT_ATOMS: atom_id res chain seq x y z
N ARG A 1 -3.84 -31.85 -3.58
CA ARG A 1 -4.63 -32.70 -4.48
C ARG A 1 -3.75 -33.67 -5.25
N GLN A 2 -2.60 -33.22 -5.77
CA GLN A 2 -1.71 -34.07 -6.60
C GLN A 2 -1.20 -35.31 -5.85
N HIS A 3 -0.95 -35.22 -4.54
CA HIS A 3 -0.44 -36.36 -3.74
C HIS A 3 -1.54 -37.22 -3.12
N SER A 4 -2.64 -36.61 -2.67
CA SER A 4 -3.70 -37.31 -1.94
C SER A 4 -4.92 -37.68 -2.79
N GLY A 5 -5.07 -37.07 -3.97
CA GLY A 5 -6.27 -37.18 -4.79
C GLY A 5 -7.49 -36.41 -4.24
N GLN A 6 -7.41 -35.93 -2.98
CA GLN A 6 -8.51 -35.24 -2.31
C GLN A 6 -8.43 -33.73 -2.51
N GLY A 7 -9.54 -33.11 -2.89
CA GLY A 7 -9.74 -31.67 -2.84
C GLY A 7 -10.25 -31.23 -1.46
N GLN A 8 -10.33 -29.93 -1.25
CA GLN A 8 -10.90 -29.36 -0.03
C GLN A 8 -11.72 -28.11 -0.35
N HIS A 9 -12.66 -27.80 0.51
CA HIS A 9 -13.35 -26.51 0.50
C HIS A 9 -12.53 -25.50 1.28
N LEU A 10 -12.31 -24.32 0.69
CA LEU A 10 -11.63 -23.19 1.34
C LEU A 10 -12.68 -22.12 1.61
N ASP A 11 -12.91 -21.84 2.90
CA ASP A 11 -13.70 -20.68 3.32
C ASP A 11 -12.76 -19.51 3.60
N VAL A 12 -12.94 -18.41 2.91
CA VAL A 12 -12.13 -17.19 3.05
C VAL A 12 -13.08 -16.06 3.45
N SER A 13 -13.29 -15.95 4.77
CA SER A 13 -14.12 -14.91 5.35
C SER A 13 -13.40 -13.56 5.38
N MET A 14 -14.05 -12.49 4.93
CA MET A 14 -13.52 -11.14 5.05
C MET A 14 -13.33 -10.74 6.52
N THR A 15 -14.23 -11.16 7.41
CA THR A 15 -14.13 -10.88 8.85
C THR A 15 -12.88 -11.47 9.45
N ASP A 16 -12.59 -12.74 9.16
CA ASP A 16 -11.42 -13.44 9.69
C ASP A 16 -10.12 -12.84 9.13
N CYS A 17 -10.12 -12.50 7.85
CA CYS A 17 -8.98 -11.84 7.20
C CYS A 17 -8.71 -10.46 7.81
N VAL A 18 -9.74 -9.62 8.00
CA VAL A 18 -9.58 -8.30 8.63
C VAL A 18 -9.14 -8.42 10.08
N PHE A 19 -9.72 -9.36 10.84
CA PHE A 19 -9.29 -9.61 12.21
C PHE A 19 -7.81 -10.02 12.28
N SER A 20 -7.34 -10.86 11.37
CA SER A 20 -5.94 -11.30 11.33
C SER A 20 -4.94 -10.16 11.06
N LEU A 21 -5.37 -9.05 10.44
CA LEU A 21 -4.52 -7.86 10.25
C LEU A 21 -4.20 -7.15 11.58
N ASN A 22 -4.94 -7.46 12.67
CA ASN A 22 -4.62 -6.96 14.01
C ASN A 22 -3.53 -7.78 14.72
N ALA A 23 -2.77 -8.60 14.03
CA ALA A 23 -1.83 -9.55 14.64
C ALA A 23 -0.89 -8.88 15.66
N MET A 24 -0.36 -7.68 15.37
CA MET A 24 0.56 -6.98 16.27
C MET A 24 -0.17 -6.43 17.51
N ALA A 25 -1.24 -5.65 17.31
CA ALA A 25 -2.00 -5.06 18.41
C ALA A 25 -2.73 -6.14 19.23
N GLY A 26 -3.31 -7.12 18.54
CA GLY A 26 -3.99 -8.26 19.18
C GLY A 26 -3.05 -9.14 20.00
N ALA A 27 -1.83 -9.40 19.52
CA ALA A 27 -0.84 -10.13 20.32
C ALA A 27 -0.44 -9.36 21.58
N GLY A 28 -0.26 -8.03 21.49
CA GLY A 28 -0.01 -7.18 22.65
C GLY A 28 -1.15 -7.25 23.66
N TYR A 29 -2.40 -7.11 23.21
CA TYR A 29 -3.57 -7.23 24.09
C TYR A 29 -3.67 -8.60 24.76
N LEU A 30 -3.51 -9.66 23.99
CA LEU A 30 -3.57 -11.04 24.52
C LEU A 30 -2.45 -11.33 25.53
N ALA A 31 -1.30 -10.68 25.41
CA ALA A 31 -0.17 -10.87 26.31
C ALA A 31 -0.30 -10.09 27.62
N CYS A 32 -0.84 -8.86 27.59
CA CYS A 32 -0.83 -7.98 28.76
C CYS A 32 -2.20 -7.38 29.12
N GLY A 33 -3.25 -7.61 28.33
CA GLY A 33 -4.61 -7.10 28.60
C GLY A 33 -4.79 -5.60 28.45
N VAL A 34 -3.80 -4.90 27.82
CA VAL A 34 -3.87 -3.45 27.61
C VAL A 34 -4.52 -3.18 26.27
N GLU A 35 -5.68 -2.52 26.28
CA GLU A 35 -6.41 -2.12 25.08
C GLU A 35 -5.61 -1.07 24.28
N PRO A 36 -5.35 -1.28 22.98
CA PRO A 36 -4.67 -0.30 22.15
C PRO A 36 -5.58 0.89 21.85
N GLY A 37 -5.21 2.07 22.29
CA GLY A 37 -5.92 3.30 21.96
C GLY A 37 -5.44 3.94 20.66
N MET A 38 -6.25 4.88 20.14
CA MET A 38 -5.88 5.70 19.00
C MET A 38 -4.67 6.57 19.36
N GLU A 39 -3.68 6.64 18.47
CA GLU A 39 -2.45 7.44 18.67
C GLU A 39 -1.70 7.15 20.00
N GLN A 40 -1.77 5.93 20.48
CA GLN A 40 -1.08 5.54 21.72
C GLN A 40 0.11 4.59 21.47
N GLN A 41 0.22 4.03 20.28
CA GLN A 41 1.30 3.11 19.95
C GLN A 41 2.36 3.78 19.08
N VAL A 42 3.59 3.27 19.12
CA VAL A 42 4.75 3.84 18.42
C VAL A 42 4.49 4.07 16.94
N LEU A 43 3.81 3.14 16.27
CA LEU A 43 3.60 3.19 14.80
C LEU A 43 2.24 3.77 14.39
N ASN A 44 1.42 4.24 15.32
CA ASN A 44 0.11 4.81 15.01
C ASN A 44 -0.08 6.25 15.51
N GLY A 45 1.00 7.04 15.55
CA GLY A 45 0.96 8.43 15.97
C GLY A 45 1.25 8.67 17.44
N GLY A 46 1.46 7.64 18.26
CA GLY A 46 1.85 7.74 19.67
C GLY A 46 3.31 8.11 19.91
N SER A 47 4.09 8.26 18.84
CA SER A 47 5.47 8.73 18.87
C SER A 47 5.73 9.74 17.75
N PHE A 48 6.97 10.15 17.60
CA PHE A 48 7.40 10.97 16.45
C PHE A 48 7.31 10.23 15.11
N TYR A 49 7.09 8.93 15.09
CA TYR A 49 6.83 8.16 13.85
C TYR A 49 5.46 8.52 13.30
N ASP A 50 5.42 9.48 12.37
CA ASP A 50 4.18 10.05 11.86
C ASP A 50 4.38 10.81 10.54
N TYR A 51 3.34 11.48 10.10
CA TYR A 51 3.34 12.42 8.98
C TYR A 51 3.48 13.85 9.49
N TYR A 52 4.32 14.64 8.81
CA TYR A 52 4.59 16.04 9.16
C TYR A 52 4.18 16.96 8.03
N ARG A 53 3.43 18.00 8.40
CA ARG A 53 2.92 18.98 7.46
C ARG A 53 3.99 20.00 7.11
N THR A 54 4.10 20.35 5.83
CA THR A 54 4.98 21.39 5.33
C THR A 54 4.29 22.76 5.35
N ARG A 55 5.06 23.85 5.19
CA ARG A 55 4.55 25.22 5.14
C ARG A 55 3.47 25.40 4.06
N ASP A 56 3.63 24.79 2.90
CA ASP A 56 2.70 24.82 1.78
C ASP A 56 1.56 23.77 1.88
N GLY A 57 1.44 23.10 3.04
CA GLY A 57 0.31 22.21 3.37
C GLY A 57 0.41 20.80 2.81
N ARG A 58 1.56 20.40 2.30
CA ARG A 58 1.86 19.03 1.89
C ARG A 58 2.42 18.21 3.06
N TRP A 59 2.83 16.97 2.82
CA TRP A 59 3.23 16.05 3.89
C TRP A 59 4.49 15.27 3.52
N LEU A 60 5.32 15.02 4.54
CA LEU A 60 6.34 13.98 4.51
C LEU A 60 6.05 12.94 5.60
N SER A 61 6.40 11.70 5.34
CA SER A 61 6.39 10.62 6.32
C SER A 61 7.75 10.53 7.00
N VAL A 62 7.76 10.30 8.30
CA VAL A 62 8.98 10.12 9.10
C VAL A 62 8.94 8.74 9.75
N GLY A 63 9.91 7.89 9.40
CA GLY A 63 10.08 6.54 9.91
C GLY A 63 11.40 6.30 10.64
N SER A 64 12.02 7.34 11.18
CA SER A 64 13.39 7.37 11.71
C SER A 64 13.55 6.73 13.10
N LEU A 65 12.98 5.52 13.32
CA LEU A 65 12.95 4.87 14.63
C LEU A 65 14.34 4.46 15.13
N GLU A 66 15.23 4.03 14.24
CA GLU A 66 16.57 3.65 14.63
C GLU A 66 17.43 4.88 14.96
N PRO A 67 18.29 4.81 15.98
CA PRO A 67 19.07 5.97 16.44
C PRO A 67 19.84 6.68 15.35
N MET A 68 20.39 5.92 14.40
CA MET A 68 21.17 6.47 13.29
C MET A 68 20.31 7.31 12.32
N PHE A 69 19.08 6.89 12.05
CA PHE A 69 18.16 7.63 11.18
C PHE A 69 17.63 8.86 11.90
N MET A 70 17.29 8.74 13.18
CA MET A 70 16.90 9.88 14.01
C MET A 70 17.99 10.95 14.11
N GLN A 71 19.25 10.56 14.24
CA GLN A 71 20.38 11.50 14.20
C GLN A 71 20.46 12.24 12.87
N ARG A 72 20.37 11.53 11.74
CA ARG A 72 20.40 12.12 10.40
C ARG A 72 19.23 13.06 10.15
N LEU A 73 18.01 12.65 10.55
CA LEU A 73 16.82 13.51 10.52
C LEU A 73 17.08 14.83 11.24
N CYS A 74 17.48 14.75 12.52
CA CYS A 74 17.69 15.94 13.35
C CYS A 74 18.86 16.80 12.85
N GLN A 75 19.92 16.20 12.32
CA GLN A 75 21.03 16.94 11.70
C GLN A 75 20.57 17.69 10.45
N ALA A 76 19.78 17.05 9.58
CA ALA A 76 19.26 17.68 8.37
C ALA A 76 18.35 18.88 8.70
N LEU A 77 17.54 18.77 9.76
CA LEU A 77 16.69 19.87 10.24
C LEU A 77 17.44 20.94 11.06
N GLY A 78 18.76 20.79 11.27
CA GLY A 78 19.55 21.72 12.10
C GLY A 78 19.25 21.64 13.61
N ARG A 79 18.67 20.53 14.07
CA ARG A 79 18.24 20.32 15.46
C ARG A 79 18.83 19.03 16.07
N PRO A 80 20.17 18.85 16.02
CA PRO A 80 20.82 17.61 16.48
C PRO A 80 20.51 17.25 17.93
N GLU A 81 20.19 18.23 18.77
CA GLU A 81 19.84 18.01 20.18
C GLU A 81 18.54 17.23 20.40
N LEU A 82 17.64 17.21 19.40
CA LEU A 82 16.38 16.46 19.48
C LEU A 82 16.59 14.94 19.32
N ALA A 83 17.70 14.51 18.76
CA ALA A 83 17.92 13.09 18.41
C ALA A 83 17.84 12.17 19.64
N ALA A 84 18.36 12.61 20.79
CA ALA A 84 18.31 11.83 22.03
C ALA A 84 16.89 11.58 22.55
N GLN A 85 15.94 12.45 22.23
CA GLN A 85 14.55 12.34 22.69
C GLN A 85 13.79 11.22 21.93
N GLY A 86 14.23 10.86 20.74
CA GLY A 86 13.63 9.76 19.95
C GLY A 86 13.66 8.41 20.66
N LEU A 87 14.61 8.22 21.58
CA LEU A 87 14.76 6.98 22.35
C LEU A 87 13.88 6.91 23.60
N SER A 88 13.17 7.99 23.95
CA SER A 88 12.35 8.00 25.16
C SER A 88 11.15 7.04 25.05
N PRO A 89 10.92 6.18 26.06
CA PRO A 89 9.73 5.35 26.13
C PRO A 89 8.50 6.10 26.69
N LEU A 90 8.66 7.37 27.10
CA LEU A 90 7.61 8.15 27.77
C LEU A 90 6.73 8.86 26.73
N PRO A 91 5.41 8.60 26.69
CA PRO A 91 4.49 9.19 25.73
C PRO A 91 4.52 10.72 25.70
N GLU A 92 4.62 11.36 26.88
CA GLU A 92 4.66 12.82 26.99
C GLU A 92 5.91 13.41 26.30
N GLN A 93 7.05 12.74 26.43
CA GLN A 93 8.29 13.16 25.75
C GLN A 93 8.21 12.95 24.24
N GLN A 94 7.57 11.87 23.80
CA GLN A 94 7.31 11.63 22.38
C GLN A 94 6.41 12.73 21.78
N GLN A 95 5.38 13.16 22.48
CA GLN A 95 4.51 14.26 22.03
C GLN A 95 5.29 15.59 21.93
N VAL A 96 6.14 15.90 22.91
CA VAL A 96 6.99 17.11 22.85
C VAL A 96 7.92 17.06 21.65
N LEU A 97 8.56 15.92 21.39
CA LEU A 97 9.42 15.72 20.22
C LEU A 97 8.65 15.86 18.91
N LYS A 98 7.48 15.23 18.82
CA LYS A 98 6.60 15.30 17.64
C LYS A 98 6.24 16.76 17.31
N LEU A 99 5.84 17.55 18.31
CA LEU A 99 5.53 18.97 18.13
C LEU A 99 6.78 19.77 17.71
N ALA A 100 7.94 19.49 18.31
CA ALA A 100 9.18 20.16 17.92
C ALA A 100 9.57 19.88 16.47
N LEU A 101 9.44 18.63 16.01
CA LEU A 101 9.66 18.26 14.63
C LEU A 101 8.63 18.93 13.70
N GLN A 102 7.34 18.96 14.06
CA GLN A 102 6.30 19.63 13.27
C GLN A 102 6.64 21.12 13.03
N VAL A 103 7.12 21.81 14.05
CA VAL A 103 7.57 23.21 13.93
C VAL A 103 8.72 23.36 12.94
N GLU A 104 9.65 22.40 12.88
CA GLU A 104 10.75 22.45 11.91
C GLU A 104 10.27 22.18 10.47
N PHE A 105 9.40 21.18 10.29
CA PHE A 105 8.84 20.88 8.97
C PHE A 105 8.01 22.05 8.40
N GLU A 106 7.26 22.77 9.22
CA GLU A 106 6.45 23.93 8.82
C GLU A 106 7.27 25.16 8.42
N LYS A 107 8.57 25.18 8.64
CA LYS A 107 9.44 26.27 8.17
C LYS A 107 9.74 26.17 6.66
N HIS A 108 9.54 25.01 6.07
CA HIS A 108 9.95 24.69 4.70
C HIS A 108 8.78 24.27 3.84
N ASP A 109 8.86 24.58 2.55
CA ASP A 109 7.95 24.04 1.56
C ASP A 109 8.31 22.59 1.21
N PHE A 110 7.34 21.84 0.69
CA PHE A 110 7.50 20.44 0.33
C PHE A 110 8.73 20.17 -0.55
N ALA A 111 8.91 20.99 -1.59
CA ALA A 111 10.04 20.85 -2.50
C ALA A 111 11.40 21.14 -1.83
N GLU A 112 11.43 22.02 -0.83
CA GLU A 112 12.65 22.30 -0.05
C GLU A 112 13.03 21.08 0.80
N LEU A 113 12.05 20.48 1.49
CA LEU A 113 12.29 19.28 2.29
C LEU A 113 12.67 18.07 1.44
N CYS A 114 12.04 17.87 0.28
CA CYS A 114 12.46 16.81 -0.64
C CYS A 114 13.93 16.94 -1.01
N ARG A 115 14.39 18.16 -1.37
CA ARG A 115 15.81 18.41 -1.65
C ARG A 115 16.72 18.26 -0.43
N MET A 116 16.24 18.67 0.75
CA MET A 116 16.99 18.54 2.01
C MET A 116 17.28 17.10 2.35
N PHE A 117 16.30 16.20 2.15
CA PHE A 117 16.45 14.78 2.46
C PHE A 117 16.94 13.93 1.29
N GLU A 118 17.11 14.53 0.10
CA GLU A 118 17.66 13.83 -1.06
C GLU A 118 19.06 13.26 -0.75
N GLY A 119 19.20 11.95 -0.87
CA GLY A 119 20.44 11.25 -0.59
C GLY A 119 20.79 11.08 0.90
N ILE A 120 19.93 11.53 1.81
CA ILE A 120 20.09 11.30 3.25
C ILE A 120 19.25 10.07 3.65
N ASP A 121 19.93 9.02 4.07
CA ASP A 121 19.29 7.82 4.60
C ASP A 121 18.76 8.08 6.02
N ALA A 122 17.62 8.77 6.12
CA ALA A 122 16.96 9.17 7.36
C ALA A 122 15.55 8.58 7.51
N CYS A 123 15.10 7.72 6.60
CA CYS A 123 13.74 7.21 6.56
C CYS A 123 12.69 8.35 6.56
N VAL A 124 12.92 9.38 5.76
CA VAL A 124 12.01 10.51 5.55
C VAL A 124 11.67 10.55 4.07
N GLU A 125 10.38 10.40 3.75
CA GLU A 125 9.91 10.27 2.38
C GLU A 125 8.73 11.20 2.08
N PRO A 126 8.64 11.76 0.87
CA PRO A 126 7.51 12.57 0.47
C PRO A 126 6.22 11.76 0.37
N VAL A 127 5.11 12.32 0.85
CA VAL A 127 3.77 11.79 0.57
C VAL A 127 3.32 12.33 -0.78
N LEU A 128 3.43 11.47 -1.79
CA LEU A 128 3.12 11.83 -3.18
C LEU A 128 1.61 11.74 -3.45
N SER A 129 1.10 12.62 -4.29
CA SER A 129 -0.20 12.41 -4.94
C SER A 129 -0.13 11.20 -5.88
N LEU A 130 -1.29 10.66 -6.26
CA LEU A 130 -1.31 9.53 -7.21
C LEU A 130 -0.65 9.91 -8.55
N ALA A 131 -0.88 11.14 -9.04
CA ALA A 131 -0.27 11.62 -10.27
C ALA A 131 1.27 11.64 -10.18
N GLU A 132 1.81 12.18 -9.09
CA GLU A 132 3.26 12.21 -8.84
C GLU A 132 3.83 10.78 -8.66
N ALA A 133 3.11 9.92 -7.95
CA ALA A 133 3.52 8.54 -7.77
C ALA A 133 3.61 7.79 -9.10
N LEU A 134 2.66 8.01 -10.02
CA LEU A 134 2.68 7.40 -11.36
C LEU A 134 3.91 7.81 -12.18
N GLU A 135 4.44 8.99 -11.97
CA GLU A 135 5.65 9.50 -12.63
C GLU A 135 6.94 9.18 -11.87
N HIS A 136 6.84 8.59 -10.66
CA HIS A 136 8.00 8.30 -9.84
C HIS A 136 8.94 7.28 -10.52
N PRO A 137 10.27 7.54 -10.60
CA PRO A 137 11.22 6.68 -11.32
C PRO A 137 11.19 5.21 -10.90
N GLN A 138 11.04 4.94 -9.61
CA GLN A 138 10.95 3.58 -9.09
C GLN A 138 9.72 2.83 -9.62
N LEU A 139 8.55 3.48 -9.72
CA LEU A 139 7.33 2.88 -10.23
C LEU A 139 7.44 2.65 -11.74
N GLN A 140 8.07 3.57 -12.47
CA GLN A 140 8.34 3.46 -13.90
C GLN A 140 9.28 2.29 -14.20
N VAL A 141 10.44 2.20 -13.52
CA VAL A 141 11.39 1.09 -13.70
C VAL A 141 10.75 -0.24 -13.36
N ARG A 142 9.89 -0.30 -12.35
CA ARG A 142 9.15 -1.51 -11.97
C ARG A 142 7.94 -1.78 -12.85
N GLN A 143 7.62 -0.92 -13.82
CA GLN A 143 6.50 -1.10 -14.73
C GLN A 143 5.18 -1.36 -13.98
N LEU A 144 4.89 -0.51 -12.98
CA LEU A 144 3.67 -0.62 -12.17
C LEU A 144 2.45 0.03 -12.84
N VAL A 145 2.64 0.62 -14.03
CA VAL A 145 1.57 1.05 -14.93
C VAL A 145 1.72 0.29 -16.24
N SER A 146 0.68 -0.39 -16.65
CA SER A 146 0.63 -1.13 -17.92
C SER A 146 -0.38 -0.48 -18.88
N GLN A 147 -0.10 -0.56 -20.18
CA GLN A 147 -1.00 -0.13 -21.23
C GLN A 147 -1.76 -1.34 -21.76
N VAL A 148 -3.05 -1.41 -21.49
CA VAL A 148 -3.91 -2.56 -21.79
C VAL A 148 -4.76 -2.24 -23.02
N PRO A 149 -4.86 -3.15 -24.03
CA PRO A 149 -5.64 -2.91 -25.23
C PRO A 149 -7.14 -2.86 -24.93
N ARG A 150 -7.85 -2.00 -25.67
CA ARG A 150 -9.31 -1.92 -25.73
C ARG A 150 -9.83 -2.56 -27.02
N GLU A 151 -11.13 -2.87 -27.04
CA GLU A 151 -11.82 -3.42 -28.23
C GLU A 151 -11.78 -2.47 -29.45
N ASP A 152 -11.74 -1.15 -29.21
CA ASP A 152 -11.67 -0.13 -30.26
C ASP A 152 -10.24 0.11 -30.82
N GLY A 153 -9.26 -0.69 -30.38
CA GLY A 153 -7.87 -0.57 -30.77
C GLY A 153 -7.06 0.47 -30.00
N SER A 154 -7.70 1.26 -29.14
CA SER A 154 -7.00 2.18 -28.23
C SER A 154 -6.37 1.42 -27.05
N ARG A 155 -5.58 2.11 -26.23
CA ARG A 155 -4.97 1.54 -25.03
C ARG A 155 -5.39 2.35 -23.81
N GLN A 156 -5.50 1.67 -22.67
CA GLN A 156 -5.81 2.27 -21.38
C GLN A 156 -4.73 1.93 -20.36
N ALA A 157 -4.24 2.98 -19.68
CA ALA A 157 -3.37 2.79 -18.54
C ALA A 157 -4.11 2.12 -17.37
N GLN A 158 -3.49 1.10 -16.78
CA GLN A 158 -3.98 0.40 -15.60
C GLN A 158 -2.83 0.12 -14.65
N ILE A 159 -3.13 0.02 -13.36
CA ILE A 159 -2.16 -0.45 -12.36
C ILE A 159 -1.84 -1.92 -12.67
N ALA A 160 -0.56 -2.21 -12.84
CA ALA A 160 -0.08 -3.54 -13.16
C ALA A 160 -0.04 -4.47 -11.95
N CYS A 161 0.04 -5.76 -12.19
CA CYS A 161 0.27 -6.75 -11.12
C CYS A 161 1.61 -6.47 -10.41
N PRO A 162 1.65 -6.40 -9.07
CA PRO A 162 2.88 -6.13 -8.33
C PRO A 162 3.84 -7.31 -8.31
N LEU A 163 3.36 -8.52 -8.60
CA LEU A 163 4.19 -9.72 -8.65
C LEU A 163 5.10 -9.68 -9.87
N LYS A 164 6.38 -9.97 -9.66
CA LYS A 164 7.38 -10.04 -10.74
C LYS A 164 7.99 -11.43 -10.77
N PHE A 165 7.78 -12.13 -11.88
CA PHE A 165 8.34 -13.47 -12.12
C PHE A 165 9.50 -13.37 -13.11
N SER A 166 10.56 -14.12 -12.89
CA SER A 166 11.70 -14.18 -13.82
C SER A 166 11.32 -14.68 -15.21
N ALA A 167 10.29 -15.52 -15.31
CA ALA A 167 9.71 -15.99 -16.59
C ALA A 167 8.74 -14.99 -17.22
N GLY A 168 8.49 -13.84 -16.57
CA GLY A 168 7.48 -12.88 -16.98
C GLY A 168 6.07 -13.26 -16.56
N LEU A 169 5.15 -12.33 -16.72
CA LEU A 169 3.71 -12.54 -16.58
C LEU A 169 3.06 -12.47 -17.97
N PRO A 170 1.94 -13.18 -18.18
CA PRO A 170 1.14 -12.97 -19.39
C PRO A 170 0.73 -11.50 -19.52
N GLU A 171 0.84 -10.94 -20.72
CA GLU A 171 0.36 -9.60 -20.98
C GLU A 171 -1.16 -9.52 -20.80
N PRO A 172 -1.69 -8.42 -20.20
CA PRO A 172 -3.12 -8.19 -20.14
C PRO A 172 -3.72 -8.10 -21.55
N ARG A 173 -4.77 -8.86 -21.82
CA ARG A 173 -5.37 -8.96 -23.16
C ARG A 173 -6.49 -7.95 -23.40
N HIS A 174 -7.14 -7.47 -22.33
CA HIS A 174 -8.26 -6.53 -22.40
C HIS A 174 -8.44 -5.79 -21.06
N VAL A 175 -9.03 -4.60 -21.09
CA VAL A 175 -9.30 -3.75 -19.92
C VAL A 175 -10.45 -4.25 -19.05
N GLY A 176 -11.18 -5.23 -19.52
CA GLY A 176 -12.38 -5.81 -18.93
C GLY A 176 -13.26 -6.31 -20.07
N ALA A 177 -14.20 -7.17 -19.75
CA ALA A 177 -15.15 -7.70 -20.72
C ALA A 177 -16.58 -7.31 -20.31
N ARG A 178 -17.49 -7.22 -21.29
CA ARG A 178 -18.91 -7.05 -21.02
C ARG A 178 -19.45 -8.28 -20.31
N LEU A 179 -20.53 -8.10 -19.54
CA LEU A 179 -21.21 -9.21 -18.90
C LEU A 179 -21.56 -10.28 -19.96
N GLY A 180 -21.22 -11.53 -19.68
CA GLY A 180 -21.50 -12.66 -20.56
C GLY A 180 -20.56 -12.81 -21.78
N ALA A 181 -19.58 -11.92 -21.98
CA ALA A 181 -18.71 -11.94 -23.18
C ALA A 181 -18.00 -13.27 -23.43
N HIS A 182 -17.68 -14.02 -22.38
CA HIS A 182 -16.99 -15.32 -22.47
C HIS A 182 -17.89 -16.51 -22.17
N THR A 183 -19.18 -16.30 -21.91
CA THR A 183 -20.10 -17.37 -21.47
C THR A 183 -20.18 -18.51 -22.49
N VAL A 184 -20.36 -18.19 -23.77
CA VAL A 184 -20.45 -19.19 -24.84
C VAL A 184 -19.16 -19.99 -24.94
N GLN A 185 -18.02 -19.31 -24.94
CA GLN A 185 -16.72 -19.96 -25.02
C GLN A 185 -16.50 -20.92 -23.83
N VAL A 186 -16.75 -20.46 -22.62
CA VAL A 186 -16.55 -21.28 -21.39
C VAL A 186 -17.47 -22.49 -21.39
N LEU A 187 -18.74 -22.33 -21.79
CA LEU A 187 -19.66 -23.45 -21.86
C LEU A 187 -19.26 -24.47 -22.94
N ALA A 188 -18.79 -23.99 -24.10
CA ALA A 188 -18.27 -24.89 -25.16
C ALA A 188 -17.01 -25.67 -24.70
N GLU A 189 -16.09 -25.01 -23.99
CA GLU A 189 -14.91 -25.65 -23.37
C GLU A 189 -15.31 -26.72 -22.33
N LEU A 190 -16.46 -26.55 -21.67
CA LEU A 190 -17.02 -27.51 -20.72
C LEU A 190 -17.83 -28.63 -21.41
N GLY A 191 -17.89 -28.64 -22.76
CA GLY A 191 -18.56 -29.69 -23.54
C GLY A 191 -20.06 -29.46 -23.71
N TYR A 192 -20.57 -28.23 -23.51
CA TYR A 192 -21.95 -27.92 -23.85
C TYR A 192 -22.12 -27.75 -25.39
N GLU A 193 -23.07 -28.48 -25.94
CA GLU A 193 -23.40 -28.33 -27.36
C GLU A 193 -24.10 -27.00 -27.66
N PRO A 194 -23.92 -26.41 -28.88
CA PRO A 194 -24.46 -25.09 -29.23
C PRO A 194 -25.97 -24.96 -28.97
N GLU A 195 -26.75 -26.01 -29.27
CA GLU A 195 -28.21 -26.02 -29.04
C GLU A 195 -28.55 -25.88 -27.53
N ARG A 196 -27.75 -26.49 -26.67
CA ARG A 196 -27.92 -26.41 -25.23
C ARG A 196 -27.59 -25.01 -24.69
N ILE A 197 -26.52 -24.40 -25.20
CA ILE A 197 -26.13 -23.04 -24.87
C ILE A 197 -27.23 -22.06 -25.25
N GLU A 198 -27.76 -22.21 -26.45
CA GLU A 198 -28.84 -21.35 -26.94
C GLU A 198 -30.14 -21.55 -26.13
N ALA A 199 -30.45 -22.77 -25.69
CA ALA A 199 -31.58 -23.03 -24.80
C ALA A 199 -31.40 -22.36 -23.44
N LEU A 200 -30.17 -22.33 -22.86
CA LEU A 200 -29.88 -21.64 -21.63
C LEU A 200 -30.07 -20.12 -21.77
N ARG A 201 -29.66 -19.55 -22.91
CA ARG A 201 -29.88 -18.13 -23.25
C ARG A 201 -31.37 -17.79 -23.37
N ARG A 202 -32.12 -18.56 -24.11
CA ARG A 202 -33.59 -18.36 -24.28
C ARG A 202 -34.34 -18.45 -22.95
N ASN A 203 -33.87 -19.26 -22.02
CA ASN A 203 -34.47 -19.44 -20.70
C ASN A 203 -34.00 -18.41 -19.68
N GLY A 204 -33.15 -17.43 -20.07
CA GLY A 204 -32.64 -16.39 -19.18
C GLY A 204 -31.64 -16.89 -18.12
N VAL A 205 -31.06 -18.07 -18.30
CA VAL A 205 -30.07 -18.65 -17.38
C VAL A 205 -28.68 -18.00 -17.60
N ILE A 206 -28.42 -17.62 -18.84
CA ILE A 206 -27.19 -16.90 -19.25
C ILE A 206 -27.54 -15.68 -20.08
N ALA A 207 -26.62 -14.66 -20.05
CA ALA A 207 -26.72 -13.45 -20.85
C ALA A 207 -26.17 -13.66 -22.28
#